data_28fbc553668aaf500f3606d6c18bd101
#
_entry.id   28fbc553668aaf500f3606d6c18bd101
#
_cell.length_a   1.000
_cell.length_b   1.000
_cell.length_c   1.000
_cell.angle_alpha   90.00
_cell.angle_beta   90.00
_cell.angle_gamma   90.00
#
_symmetry.space_group_name_H-M   'P 1'
#
loop_
_entity.id
_entity.type
_entity.pdbx_description
1 polymer ?
#
loop_
_entity_poly.entity_id
_entity_poly.type
_entity_poly.pdbx_seq_one_letter_code
_entity_poly.pdbx_strand_id
1 'polypeptide(L)'
;VAHRDEQGRVVTTGPGERIADLDALPEPAWDLFPVDAYLDRHQSGGVDRGRSMPLLTSRGCPYKCSFCSSPQMWTTRYLRRDPARVVDEIARYVERYSISNVDLNDLTAMLTKDWMIDFSRAMIDRGLEVSVQLPSGTRSEAVDAETARWLHRAGVRNFCYAPESGSAATLERIHKKVKLPRLRASLQAAIEAGLTTHASIIIGFPHEGTEELLETYRFVLQLALDGLDTVAVMVFAPYPGSEEYDRLREQGKIIHDERYFYSSLLRSAGATRSIHPRWSASELAALQLAFLLSFYGLAYARRPGRLAQVGRRVLAGRQESVMDQFLSTKLAQIMGGVMGGVMGGVMGRTEAAG
;
A
#
# COMPACT_ATOMS: atom_id res chain seq x y z
N VAL A 1 -6.75 -26.43 -3.55
CA VAL A 1 -5.32 -26.74 -3.56
C VAL A 1 -4.93 -27.22 -4.95
N ALA A 2 -3.76 -26.81 -5.44
CA ALA A 2 -3.17 -27.38 -6.65
C ALA A 2 -2.00 -28.27 -6.24
N HIS A 3 -1.94 -29.49 -6.80
CA HIS A 3 -0.85 -30.45 -6.53
C HIS A 3 -0.54 -31.24 -7.82
N ARG A 4 0.57 -31.95 -7.83
CA ARG A 4 0.86 -32.90 -8.89
C ARG A 4 0.39 -34.29 -8.47
N ASP A 5 -0.31 -34.97 -9.37
CA ASP A 5 -0.67 -36.37 -9.18
C ASP A 5 0.56 -37.30 -9.39
N GLU A 6 0.38 -38.59 -9.20
CA GLU A 6 1.43 -39.61 -9.38
C GLU A 6 2.00 -39.65 -10.80
N GLN A 7 1.27 -39.15 -11.79
CA GLN A 7 1.70 -39.02 -13.19
C GLN A 7 2.30 -37.66 -13.51
N GLY A 8 2.52 -36.79 -12.48
CA GLY A 8 3.10 -35.45 -12.63
C GLY A 8 2.17 -34.38 -13.21
N ARG A 9 0.88 -34.69 -13.42
CA ARG A 9 -0.11 -33.73 -13.94
C ARG A 9 -0.59 -32.80 -12.83
N VAL A 10 -0.83 -31.53 -13.18
CA VAL A 10 -1.39 -30.56 -12.23
C VAL A 10 -2.88 -30.86 -12.05
N VAL A 11 -3.26 -31.18 -10.83
CA VAL A 11 -4.65 -31.41 -10.40
C VAL A 11 -5.05 -30.31 -9.43
N THR A 12 -6.26 -29.79 -9.58
CA THR A 12 -6.85 -28.83 -8.66
C THR A 12 -8.05 -29.40 -7.95
N THR A 13 -8.14 -29.21 -6.63
CA THR A 13 -9.25 -29.71 -5.80
C THR A 13 -10.49 -28.80 -5.86
N GLY A 14 -10.46 -27.75 -6.69
CA GLY A 14 -11.50 -26.74 -6.72
C GLY A 14 -11.41 -25.76 -5.52
N PRO A 15 -12.35 -24.80 -5.47
CA PRO A 15 -12.42 -23.85 -4.36
C PRO A 15 -12.81 -24.54 -3.06
N GLY A 16 -12.09 -24.26 -1.98
CA GLY A 16 -12.45 -24.69 -0.64
C GLY A 16 -13.68 -23.96 -0.10
N GLU A 17 -14.34 -24.54 0.90
CA GLU A 17 -15.38 -23.87 1.64
C GLU A 17 -14.83 -22.64 2.38
N ARG A 18 -15.56 -21.53 2.31
CA ARG A 18 -15.13 -20.29 2.99
C ARG A 18 -15.61 -20.27 4.43
N ILE A 19 -14.67 -20.01 5.32
CA ILE A 19 -14.96 -19.76 6.73
C ILE A 19 -15.82 -18.50 6.81
N ALA A 20 -16.99 -18.63 7.44
CA ALA A 20 -17.96 -17.56 7.57
C ALA A 20 -17.72 -16.68 8.81
N ASP A 21 -17.24 -17.29 9.90
CA ASP A 21 -16.89 -16.61 11.16
C ASP A 21 -15.38 -16.50 11.26
N LEU A 22 -14.87 -15.28 11.11
CA LEU A 22 -13.42 -15.03 11.21
C LEU A 22 -12.92 -15.03 12.65
N ASP A 23 -13.80 -14.79 13.61
CA ASP A 23 -13.45 -14.74 15.02
C ASP A 23 -13.38 -16.15 15.66
N ALA A 24 -13.89 -17.17 14.94
CA ALA A 24 -13.69 -18.58 15.30
C ALA A 24 -12.30 -19.12 14.85
N LEU A 25 -11.56 -18.37 14.04
CA LEU A 25 -10.22 -18.77 13.63
C LEU A 25 -9.24 -18.63 14.79
N PRO A 26 -8.31 -19.58 14.95
CA PRO A 26 -7.21 -19.39 15.87
C PRO A 26 -6.31 -18.24 15.42
N GLU A 27 -5.60 -17.65 16.36
CA GLU A 27 -4.53 -16.69 16.03
C GLU A 27 -3.44 -17.37 15.19
N PRO A 28 -2.71 -16.61 14.38
CA PRO A 28 -1.56 -17.15 13.67
C PRO A 28 -0.53 -17.72 14.65
N ALA A 29 0.03 -18.87 14.31
CA ALA A 29 1.04 -19.57 15.15
C ALA A 29 2.41 -18.85 15.05
N TRP A 30 2.48 -17.63 15.54
CA TRP A 30 3.67 -16.78 15.50
C TRP A 30 4.86 -17.38 16.23
N ASP A 31 4.61 -18.23 17.21
CA ASP A 31 5.64 -18.97 17.97
C ASP A 31 6.41 -19.99 17.11
N LEU A 32 5.87 -20.39 15.96
CA LEU A 32 6.57 -21.22 14.98
C LEU A 32 7.51 -20.44 14.04
N PHE A 33 7.53 -19.10 14.16
CA PHE A 33 8.34 -18.22 13.33
C PHE A 33 9.31 -17.41 14.19
N PRO A 34 10.47 -17.02 13.68
CA PRO A 34 11.39 -16.12 14.38
C PRO A 34 10.86 -14.67 14.34
N VAL A 35 9.66 -14.44 14.91
CA VAL A 35 8.92 -13.16 14.82
C VAL A 35 9.74 -11.99 15.32
N ASP A 36 10.45 -12.15 16.45
CA ASP A 36 11.28 -11.08 17.01
C ASP A 36 12.35 -10.61 16.02
N ALA A 37 12.95 -11.51 15.24
CA ALA A 37 13.93 -11.13 14.22
C ALA A 37 13.35 -10.24 13.11
N TYR A 38 12.06 -10.39 12.77
CA TYR A 38 11.37 -9.51 11.83
C TYR A 38 11.00 -8.18 12.48
N LEU A 39 10.51 -8.23 13.71
CA LEU A 39 10.11 -7.05 14.49
C LEU A 39 11.31 -6.14 14.78
N ASP A 40 12.45 -6.72 15.20
CA ASP A 40 13.69 -5.98 15.50
C ASP A 40 14.32 -5.35 14.26
N ARG A 41 14.05 -5.91 13.07
CA ARG A 41 14.48 -5.32 11.80
C ARG A 41 13.48 -4.30 11.26
N HIS A 42 12.43 -4.00 12.01
CA HIS A 42 11.34 -3.09 11.62
C HIS A 42 10.75 -3.45 10.24
N GLN A 43 10.56 -4.74 9.98
CA GLN A 43 9.95 -5.23 8.74
C GLN A 43 8.45 -4.91 8.76
N SER A 44 8.06 -3.88 8.03
CA SER A 44 6.70 -3.34 8.01
C SER A 44 6.15 -3.27 6.59
N GLY A 45 4.84 -3.43 6.43
CA GLY A 45 4.14 -3.21 5.16
C GLY A 45 3.92 -1.74 4.84
N GLY A 46 4.05 -0.87 5.81
CA GLY A 46 3.87 0.58 5.73
C GLY A 46 5.13 1.36 6.02
N VAL A 47 4.97 2.49 6.70
CA VAL A 47 6.06 3.32 7.20
C VAL A 47 6.68 2.66 8.42
N ASP A 48 8.00 2.73 8.57
CA ASP A 48 8.69 2.21 9.76
C ASP A 48 8.26 2.99 11.00
N ARG A 49 7.56 2.29 11.88
CA ARG A 49 7.10 2.78 13.18
C ARG A 49 7.59 1.89 14.33
N GLY A 50 8.75 1.26 14.12
CA GLY A 50 9.34 0.32 15.08
C GLY A 50 8.82 -1.10 14.90
N ARG A 51 8.63 -1.82 16.00
CA ARG A 51 8.18 -3.22 16.00
C ARG A 51 6.72 -3.31 15.52
N SER A 52 6.54 -3.62 14.24
CA SER A 52 5.23 -3.63 13.56
C SER A 52 4.73 -5.05 13.35
N MET A 53 3.52 -5.34 13.87
CA MET A 53 2.87 -6.64 13.69
C MET A 53 1.80 -6.56 12.60
N PRO A 54 1.77 -7.48 11.62
CA PRO A 54 0.68 -7.55 10.65
C PRO A 54 -0.59 -8.12 11.28
N LEU A 55 -1.73 -7.55 10.90
CA LEU A 55 -3.03 -8.00 11.38
C LEU A 55 -4.07 -7.90 10.27
N LEU A 56 -5.05 -8.82 10.29
CA LEU A 56 -6.21 -8.80 9.40
C LEU A 56 -7.49 -8.58 10.23
N THR A 57 -8.26 -7.56 9.86
CA THR A 57 -9.56 -7.25 10.46
C THR A 57 -10.72 -7.79 9.64
N SER A 58 -10.45 -8.17 8.39
CA SER A 58 -11.46 -8.61 7.44
C SER A 58 -10.90 -9.58 6.40
N ARG A 59 -11.79 -10.25 5.67
CA ARG A 59 -11.48 -11.04 4.48
C ARG A 59 -12.45 -10.73 3.35
N GLY A 60 -11.91 -10.65 2.14
CA GLY A 60 -12.65 -10.34 0.93
C GLY A 60 -12.79 -8.86 0.66
N CYS A 61 -13.37 -8.53 -0.50
CA CYS A 61 -13.63 -7.16 -0.92
C CYS A 61 -14.93 -7.15 -1.73
N PRO A 62 -15.93 -6.29 -1.42
CA PRO A 62 -17.24 -6.35 -2.09
C PRO A 62 -17.21 -5.80 -3.52
N TYR A 63 -16.05 -5.40 -4.01
CA TYR A 63 -15.89 -4.77 -5.33
C TYR A 63 -15.27 -5.74 -6.35
N LYS A 64 -15.56 -5.49 -7.63
CA LYS A 64 -15.12 -6.29 -8.78
C LYS A 64 -14.26 -5.44 -9.73
N CYS A 65 -13.20 -4.82 -9.20
CA CYS A 65 -12.29 -4.06 -10.04
C CYS A 65 -11.60 -5.00 -11.04
N SER A 66 -11.65 -4.68 -12.34
CA SER A 66 -11.20 -5.58 -13.41
C SER A 66 -9.71 -5.89 -13.39
N PHE A 67 -8.91 -5.01 -12.79
CA PHE A 67 -7.46 -5.17 -12.63
C PHE A 67 -7.02 -5.96 -11.39
N CYS A 68 -7.97 -6.28 -10.50
CA CYS A 68 -7.68 -6.87 -9.19
C CYS A 68 -8.02 -8.35 -9.14
N SER A 69 -7.14 -9.17 -8.59
CA SER A 69 -7.35 -10.61 -8.41
C SER A 69 -8.21 -10.99 -7.20
N SER A 70 -8.50 -10.02 -6.31
CA SER A 70 -9.29 -10.28 -5.09
C SER A 70 -10.64 -10.96 -5.32
N PRO A 71 -11.43 -10.64 -6.36
CA PRO A 71 -12.70 -11.33 -6.61
C PRO A 71 -12.55 -12.83 -6.83
N GLN A 72 -11.47 -13.28 -7.46
CA GLN A 72 -11.19 -14.71 -7.66
C GLN A 72 -10.57 -15.37 -6.42
N MET A 73 -9.68 -14.67 -5.71
CA MET A 73 -9.01 -15.19 -4.51
C MET A 73 -9.96 -15.30 -3.32
N TRP A 74 -10.76 -14.27 -3.09
CA TRP A 74 -11.53 -14.10 -1.87
C TRP A 74 -13.03 -13.97 -2.08
N THR A 75 -13.52 -14.02 -3.32
CA THR A 75 -14.88 -13.69 -3.73
C THR A 75 -15.27 -12.24 -3.37
N THR A 76 -16.50 -11.85 -3.66
CA THR A 76 -17.00 -10.51 -3.30
C THR A 76 -17.71 -10.48 -1.93
N ARG A 77 -17.69 -11.57 -1.18
CA ARG A 77 -18.23 -11.60 0.17
C ARG A 77 -17.22 -10.98 1.13
N TYR A 78 -17.58 -9.83 1.67
CA TYR A 78 -16.81 -9.15 2.71
C TYR A 78 -17.20 -9.69 4.08
N LEU A 79 -16.24 -10.22 4.81
CA LEU A 79 -16.38 -10.70 6.17
C LEU A 79 -15.47 -9.84 7.06
N ARG A 80 -15.98 -9.41 8.20
CA ARG A 80 -15.23 -8.61 9.17
C ARG A 80 -15.22 -9.31 10.52
N ARG A 81 -14.18 -9.08 11.28
CA ARG A 81 -14.03 -9.51 12.67
C ARG A 81 -14.76 -8.53 13.59
N ASP A 82 -15.05 -8.99 14.78
CA ASP A 82 -15.54 -8.13 15.86
C ASP A 82 -14.44 -7.14 16.29
N PRO A 83 -14.73 -5.82 16.39
CA PRO A 83 -13.74 -4.81 16.76
C PRO A 83 -13.08 -5.06 18.12
N ALA A 84 -13.83 -5.52 19.13
CA ALA A 84 -13.29 -5.78 20.46
C ALA A 84 -12.31 -6.96 20.43
N ARG A 85 -12.60 -8.03 19.67
CA ARG A 85 -11.69 -9.17 19.49
C ARG A 85 -10.41 -8.79 18.76
N VAL A 86 -10.51 -7.90 17.78
CA VAL A 86 -9.31 -7.35 17.10
C VAL A 86 -8.44 -6.59 18.09
N VAL A 87 -9.04 -5.76 18.92
CA VAL A 87 -8.30 -4.99 19.95
C VAL A 87 -7.71 -5.91 21.03
N ASP A 88 -8.41 -6.98 21.42
CA ASP A 88 -7.87 -7.99 22.33
C ASP A 88 -6.63 -8.68 21.75
N GLU A 89 -6.62 -8.98 20.46
CA GLU A 89 -5.44 -9.55 19.78
C GLU A 89 -4.29 -8.54 19.76
N ILE A 90 -4.55 -7.27 19.47
CA ILE A 90 -3.54 -6.21 19.54
C ILE A 90 -2.95 -6.11 20.96
N ALA A 91 -3.78 -6.15 21.99
CA ALA A 91 -3.32 -6.11 23.38
C ALA A 91 -2.37 -7.27 23.69
N ARG A 92 -2.70 -8.50 23.25
CA ARG A 92 -1.81 -9.66 23.42
C ARG A 92 -0.49 -9.51 22.67
N TYR A 93 -0.50 -8.90 21.47
CA TYR A 93 0.75 -8.63 20.73
C TYR A 93 1.61 -7.56 21.40
N VAL A 94 1.01 -6.55 22.02
CA VAL A 94 1.72 -5.57 22.83
C VAL A 94 2.39 -6.27 24.02
N GLU A 95 1.66 -7.08 24.76
CA GLU A 95 2.15 -7.81 25.93
C GLU A 95 3.25 -8.80 25.56
N ARG A 96 3.01 -9.63 24.53
CA ARG A 96 3.91 -10.74 24.18
C ARG A 96 5.14 -10.30 23.39
N TYR A 97 4.99 -9.36 22.48
CA TYR A 97 6.02 -9.00 21.49
C TYR A 97 6.50 -7.55 21.63
N SER A 98 6.01 -6.79 22.61
CA SER A 98 6.38 -5.38 22.81
C SER A 98 6.31 -4.57 21.53
N ILE A 99 5.20 -4.72 20.77
CA ILE A 99 5.01 -4.02 19.51
C ILE A 99 4.70 -2.54 19.75
N SER A 100 5.10 -1.69 18.82
CA SER A 100 4.81 -0.25 18.80
C SER A 100 3.83 0.15 17.70
N ASN A 101 3.57 -0.77 16.75
CA ASN A 101 2.69 -0.53 15.62
C ASN A 101 1.97 -1.80 15.16
N VAL A 102 0.81 -1.61 14.55
CA VAL A 102 0.06 -2.64 13.84
C VAL A 102 -0.20 -2.21 12.41
N ASP A 103 0.12 -3.09 11.45
CA ASP A 103 -0.19 -2.92 10.04
C ASP A 103 -1.47 -3.68 9.69
N LEU A 104 -2.54 -2.98 9.36
CA LEU A 104 -3.77 -3.61 8.87
C LEU A 104 -3.58 -3.98 7.39
N ASN A 105 -3.24 -5.25 7.14
CA ASN A 105 -2.92 -5.77 5.82
C ASN A 105 -4.14 -6.36 5.08
N ASP A 106 -5.32 -5.87 5.40
CA ASP A 106 -6.56 -6.23 4.72
C ASP A 106 -6.55 -5.81 3.24
N LEU A 107 -7.27 -6.53 2.41
CA LEU A 107 -7.55 -6.10 1.03
C LEU A 107 -8.31 -4.76 0.99
N THR A 108 -9.16 -4.56 1.99
CA THR A 108 -9.92 -3.34 2.21
C THR A 108 -10.27 -3.25 3.69
N ALA A 109 -9.39 -2.66 4.47
CA ALA A 109 -9.63 -2.44 5.88
C ALA A 109 -10.68 -1.34 6.10
N MET A 110 -11.41 -1.45 7.22
CA MET A 110 -12.25 -0.35 7.71
C MET A 110 -13.27 0.16 6.68
N LEU A 111 -14.12 -0.73 6.19
CA LEU A 111 -15.08 -0.42 5.13
C LEU A 111 -16.30 0.38 5.62
N THR A 112 -16.71 0.23 6.89
CA THR A 112 -17.92 0.84 7.44
C THR A 112 -17.63 1.76 8.62
N LYS A 113 -18.36 2.88 8.70
CA LYS A 113 -18.21 3.90 9.75
C LYS A 113 -18.39 3.32 11.16
N ASP A 114 -19.43 2.51 11.36
CA ASP A 114 -19.75 1.94 12.67
C ASP A 114 -18.58 1.10 13.20
N TRP A 115 -18.04 0.22 12.37
CA TRP A 115 -16.90 -0.62 12.73
C TRP A 115 -15.66 0.22 13.10
N MET A 116 -15.38 1.28 12.35
CA MET A 116 -14.25 2.19 12.63
C MET A 116 -14.40 2.89 13.99
N ILE A 117 -15.62 3.33 14.31
CA ILE A 117 -15.90 3.98 15.59
C ILE A 117 -15.79 2.98 16.73
N ASP A 118 -16.36 1.77 16.59
CA ASP A 118 -16.32 0.74 17.63
C ASP A 118 -14.89 0.25 17.87
N PHE A 119 -14.11 0.05 16.82
CA PHE A 119 -12.67 -0.24 16.92
C PHE A 119 -11.94 0.90 17.69
N SER A 120 -12.21 2.14 17.31
CA SER A 120 -11.57 3.30 17.93
C SER A 120 -11.91 3.41 19.43
N ARG A 121 -13.16 3.18 19.80
CA ARG A 121 -13.59 3.15 21.21
C ARG A 121 -12.87 2.04 21.96
N ALA A 122 -12.86 0.83 21.42
CA ALA A 122 -12.21 -0.31 22.05
C ALA A 122 -10.71 -0.08 22.27
N MET A 123 -9.99 0.53 21.30
CA MET A 123 -8.59 0.91 21.45
C MET A 123 -8.35 1.91 22.58
N ILE A 124 -9.21 2.95 22.66
CA ILE A 124 -9.12 4.00 23.67
C ILE A 124 -9.45 3.45 25.05
N ASP A 125 -10.54 2.68 25.17
CA ASP A 125 -11.01 2.12 26.44
C ASP A 125 -10.00 1.11 27.01
N ARG A 126 -9.25 0.42 26.14
CA ARG A 126 -8.17 -0.49 26.52
C ARG A 126 -6.87 0.24 26.91
N GLY A 127 -6.76 1.52 26.62
CA GLY A 127 -5.56 2.33 26.89
C GLY A 127 -4.33 1.89 26.13
N LEU A 128 -4.49 1.37 24.91
CA LEU A 128 -3.36 0.88 24.12
C LEU A 128 -2.59 2.03 23.47
N GLU A 129 -1.31 2.16 23.82
CA GLU A 129 -0.38 3.13 23.26
C GLU A 129 0.40 2.56 22.07
N VAL A 130 -0.31 2.10 21.05
CA VAL A 130 0.24 1.53 19.83
C VAL A 130 -0.27 2.28 18.63
N SER A 131 0.58 2.52 17.63
CA SER A 131 0.15 3.12 16.38
C SER A 131 -0.50 2.07 15.48
N VAL A 132 -1.43 2.51 14.65
CA VAL A 132 -2.10 1.68 13.64
C VAL A 132 -1.93 2.35 12.29
N GLN A 133 -1.59 1.58 11.26
CA GLN A 133 -1.51 2.09 9.90
C GLN A 133 -2.22 1.17 8.91
N LEU A 134 -2.72 1.77 7.85
CA LEU A 134 -3.39 1.09 6.76
C LEU A 134 -2.51 1.21 5.51
N PRO A 135 -1.54 0.30 5.31
CA PRO A 135 -0.61 0.36 4.19
C PRO A 135 -1.29 0.04 2.85
N SER A 136 -2.37 -0.74 2.89
CA SER A 136 -3.17 -1.06 1.71
C SER A 136 -4.25 -0.01 1.49
N GLY A 137 -4.62 0.21 0.21
CA GLY A 137 -5.67 1.16 -0.13
C GLY A 137 -7.02 0.78 0.48
N THR A 138 -7.64 1.70 1.19
CA THR A 138 -8.97 1.54 1.78
C THR A 138 -10.03 2.32 1.02
N ARG A 139 -11.28 2.01 1.33
CA ARG A 139 -12.45 2.71 0.76
C ARG A 139 -12.77 3.93 1.60
N SER A 140 -12.48 5.08 1.03
CA SER A 140 -12.59 6.38 1.70
C SER A 140 -14.01 6.87 1.96
N GLU A 141 -15.01 6.26 1.34
CA GLU A 141 -16.38 6.77 1.38
C GLU A 141 -17.04 6.70 2.77
N ALA A 142 -16.47 5.94 3.69
CA ALA A 142 -16.97 5.83 5.06
C ALA A 142 -16.24 6.75 6.06
N VAL A 143 -15.20 7.48 5.62
CA VAL A 143 -14.40 8.35 6.48
C VAL A 143 -14.87 9.79 6.34
N ASP A 144 -15.60 10.28 7.32
CA ASP A 144 -15.96 11.69 7.51
C ASP A 144 -15.14 12.30 8.65
N ALA A 145 -15.40 13.58 8.97
CA ALA A 145 -14.68 14.32 10.01
C ALA A 145 -14.82 13.69 11.41
N GLU A 146 -15.96 13.08 11.72
CA GLU A 146 -16.16 12.38 12.99
C GLU A 146 -15.32 11.12 13.05
N THR A 147 -15.42 10.28 12.02
CA THR A 147 -14.68 9.02 11.93
C THR A 147 -13.16 9.26 11.92
N ALA A 148 -12.70 10.26 11.17
CA ALA A 148 -11.28 10.61 11.12
C ALA A 148 -10.72 10.99 12.51
N ARG A 149 -11.47 11.78 13.28
CA ARG A 149 -11.10 12.14 14.66
C ARG A 149 -11.05 10.92 15.59
N TRP A 150 -12.03 10.01 15.50
CA TRP A 150 -12.02 8.78 16.28
C TRP A 150 -10.81 7.92 15.94
N LEU A 151 -10.54 7.70 14.66
CA LEU A 151 -9.38 6.94 14.21
C LEU A 151 -8.05 7.53 14.70
N HIS A 152 -7.87 8.85 14.58
CA HIS A 152 -6.66 9.51 15.06
C HIS A 152 -6.48 9.36 16.59
N ARG A 153 -7.54 9.53 17.38
CA ARG A 153 -7.52 9.32 18.83
C ARG A 153 -7.18 7.88 19.22
N ALA A 154 -7.63 6.92 18.42
CA ALA A 154 -7.35 5.48 18.61
C ALA A 154 -5.94 5.05 18.18
N GLY A 155 -5.07 5.97 17.79
CA GLY A 155 -3.71 5.64 17.38
C GLY A 155 -3.51 5.41 15.88
N VAL A 156 -4.53 5.53 15.04
CA VAL A 156 -4.33 5.49 13.59
C VAL A 156 -3.49 6.68 13.16
N ARG A 157 -2.45 6.43 12.34
CA ARG A 157 -1.49 7.46 11.90
C ARG A 157 -1.40 7.59 10.40
N ASN A 158 -1.45 6.50 9.67
CA ASN A 158 -1.33 6.48 8.21
C ASN A 158 -2.57 5.90 7.56
N PHE A 159 -3.07 6.61 6.54
CA PHE A 159 -4.28 6.23 5.82
C PHE A 159 -4.04 6.26 4.31
N CYS A 160 -4.21 5.12 3.65
CA CYS A 160 -3.98 4.99 2.22
C CYS A 160 -5.30 5.03 1.44
N TYR A 161 -5.39 5.95 0.48
CA TYR A 161 -6.47 6.04 -0.49
C TYR A 161 -6.06 5.34 -1.79
N ALA A 162 -7.01 4.72 -2.46
CA ALA A 162 -6.79 4.05 -3.74
C ALA A 162 -7.80 4.54 -4.80
N PRO A 163 -7.69 5.79 -5.27
CA PRO A 163 -8.53 6.25 -6.37
C PRO A 163 -8.25 5.53 -7.68
N GLU A 164 -7.03 5.08 -7.92
CA GLU A 164 -6.46 4.45 -9.11
C GLU A 164 -6.37 5.40 -10.29
N SER A 165 -7.42 6.15 -10.64
CA SER A 165 -7.45 7.11 -11.75
C SER A 165 -8.25 8.36 -11.39
N GLY A 166 -7.93 9.47 -12.04
CA GLY A 166 -8.70 10.70 -12.01
C GLY A 166 -9.72 10.81 -13.15
N SER A 167 -9.72 9.84 -14.08
CA SER A 167 -10.65 9.81 -15.21
C SER A 167 -11.90 9.00 -14.89
N ALA A 168 -13.07 9.60 -15.06
CA ALA A 168 -14.35 8.91 -14.90
C ALA A 168 -14.49 7.75 -15.88
N ALA A 169 -14.05 7.91 -17.12
CA ALA A 169 -14.10 6.87 -18.14
C ALA A 169 -13.21 5.69 -17.79
N THR A 170 -11.99 5.94 -17.31
CA THR A 170 -11.10 4.88 -16.82
C THR A 170 -11.71 4.16 -15.62
N LEU A 171 -12.21 4.89 -14.63
CA LEU A 171 -12.83 4.32 -13.42
C LEU A 171 -14.02 3.42 -13.74
N GLU A 172 -14.86 3.81 -14.70
CA GLU A 172 -15.97 2.99 -15.18
C GLU A 172 -15.47 1.70 -15.83
N ARG A 173 -14.49 1.79 -16.73
CA ARG A 173 -13.92 0.63 -17.44
C ARG A 173 -13.24 -0.38 -16.53
N ILE A 174 -12.54 0.10 -15.52
CA ILE A 174 -11.90 -0.78 -14.53
C ILE A 174 -12.84 -1.20 -13.40
N HIS A 175 -14.12 -0.90 -13.51
CA HIS A 175 -15.16 -1.19 -12.51
C HIS A 175 -14.85 -0.65 -11.11
N LYS A 176 -14.08 0.45 -11.03
CA LYS A 176 -13.72 1.10 -9.76
C LYS A 176 -14.84 2.07 -9.33
N LYS A 177 -15.70 1.57 -8.48
CA LYS A 177 -16.84 2.36 -7.94
C LYS A 177 -16.36 3.36 -6.87
N VAL A 178 -15.62 4.40 -7.28
CA VAL A 178 -15.19 5.50 -6.42
C VAL A 178 -15.77 6.82 -6.93
N LYS A 179 -16.20 7.68 -6.01
CA LYS A 179 -16.67 9.03 -6.31
C LYS A 179 -15.58 10.02 -5.90
N LEU A 180 -14.83 10.56 -6.86
CA LEU A 180 -13.66 11.44 -6.62
C LEU A 180 -13.98 12.65 -5.71
N PRO A 181 -15.13 13.36 -5.86
CA PRO A 181 -15.47 14.44 -4.93
C PRO A 181 -15.61 13.96 -3.48
N ARG A 182 -16.21 12.78 -3.27
CA ARG A 182 -16.37 12.21 -1.93
C ARG A 182 -15.03 11.73 -1.34
N LEU A 183 -14.16 11.18 -2.18
CA LEU A 183 -12.79 10.82 -1.78
C LEU A 183 -12.03 12.07 -1.31
N ARG A 184 -12.12 13.19 -2.05
CA ARG A 184 -11.47 14.45 -1.66
C ARG A 184 -12.01 15.00 -0.34
N ALA A 185 -13.33 14.94 -0.11
CA ALA A 185 -13.92 15.33 1.16
C ALA A 185 -13.40 14.47 2.32
N SER A 186 -13.31 13.16 2.13
CA SER A 186 -12.72 12.23 3.09
C SER A 186 -11.23 12.54 3.36
N LEU A 187 -10.46 12.84 2.31
CA LEU A 187 -9.06 13.25 2.41
C LEU A 187 -8.89 14.51 3.27
N GLN A 188 -9.71 15.53 3.05
CA GLN A 188 -9.71 16.74 3.87
C GLN A 188 -10.01 16.43 5.35
N ALA A 189 -11.01 15.61 5.61
CA ALA A 189 -11.34 15.17 6.96
C ALA A 189 -10.19 14.43 7.64
N ALA A 190 -9.48 13.58 6.92
CA ALA A 190 -8.31 12.86 7.43
C ALA A 190 -7.15 13.81 7.74
N ILE A 191 -6.86 14.76 6.85
CA ILE A 191 -5.80 15.77 7.04
C ILE A 191 -6.11 16.67 8.24
N GLU A 192 -7.35 17.15 8.36
CA GLU A 192 -7.79 17.98 9.48
C GLU A 192 -7.74 17.25 10.83
N ALA A 193 -7.95 15.94 10.82
CA ALA A 193 -7.79 15.09 11.99
C ALA A 193 -6.33 14.78 12.35
N GLY A 194 -5.35 15.14 11.51
CA GLY A 194 -3.91 14.90 11.74
C GLY A 194 -3.40 13.54 11.23
N LEU A 195 -4.16 12.85 10.38
CA LEU A 195 -3.69 11.61 9.74
C LEU A 195 -2.71 11.92 8.61
N THR A 196 -1.63 11.15 8.52
CA THR A 196 -0.75 11.15 7.34
C THR A 196 -1.43 10.39 6.21
N THR A 197 -1.53 11.01 5.04
CA THR A 197 -2.31 10.52 3.92
C THR A 197 -1.46 10.10 2.74
N HIS A 198 -1.83 9.00 2.12
CA HIS A 198 -1.21 8.47 0.92
C HIS A 198 -2.27 8.16 -0.14
N ALA A 199 -1.94 8.30 -1.42
CA ALA A 199 -2.82 7.86 -2.50
C ALA A 199 -2.07 7.03 -3.54
N SER A 200 -2.74 5.99 -4.05
CA SER A 200 -2.23 5.12 -5.12
C SER A 200 -2.96 5.42 -6.43
N ILE A 201 -2.19 5.66 -7.47
CA ILE A 201 -2.63 5.92 -8.85
C ILE A 201 -2.02 4.86 -9.76
N ILE A 202 -2.78 4.40 -10.74
CA ILE A 202 -2.34 3.50 -11.79
C ILE A 202 -2.49 4.21 -13.12
N ILE A 203 -1.44 4.20 -13.94
CA ILE A 203 -1.44 4.74 -15.31
C ILE A 203 -1.08 3.65 -16.32
N GLY A 204 -1.48 3.83 -17.55
CA GLY A 204 -1.13 2.91 -18.65
C GLY A 204 -2.02 1.68 -18.72
N PHE A 205 -3.27 1.76 -18.28
CA PHE A 205 -4.26 0.75 -18.64
C PHE A 205 -4.39 0.63 -20.15
N PRO A 206 -4.54 -0.56 -20.75
CA PRO A 206 -4.54 -0.74 -22.21
C PRO A 206 -5.57 0.08 -22.98
N HIS A 207 -6.58 0.57 -22.31
CA HIS A 207 -7.68 1.35 -22.88
C HIS A 207 -7.57 2.87 -22.66
N GLU A 208 -6.59 3.31 -21.87
CA GLU A 208 -6.41 4.75 -21.62
C GLU A 208 -5.92 5.46 -22.88
N GLY A 209 -6.48 6.63 -23.15
CA GLY A 209 -5.99 7.58 -24.10
C GLY A 209 -5.24 8.73 -23.43
N THR A 210 -4.81 9.68 -24.22
CA THR A 210 -4.13 10.89 -23.72
C THR A 210 -5.06 11.73 -22.86
N GLU A 211 -6.36 11.74 -23.15
CA GLU A 211 -7.36 12.50 -22.41
C GLU A 211 -7.52 11.96 -20.98
N GLU A 212 -7.72 10.66 -20.84
CA GLU A 212 -7.87 10.02 -19.54
C GLU A 212 -6.61 10.16 -18.68
N LEU A 213 -5.43 10.07 -19.31
CA LEU A 213 -4.17 10.35 -18.59
C LEU A 213 -4.07 11.80 -18.13
N LEU A 214 -4.48 12.75 -18.95
CA LEU A 214 -4.47 14.16 -18.60
C LEU A 214 -5.47 14.48 -17.48
N GLU A 215 -6.65 13.84 -17.48
CA GLU A 215 -7.62 13.94 -16.38
C GLU A 215 -7.00 13.40 -15.08
N THR A 216 -6.35 12.24 -15.15
CA THR A 216 -5.66 11.64 -13.99
C THR A 216 -4.51 12.53 -13.50
N TYR A 217 -3.75 13.12 -14.42
CA TYR A 217 -2.69 14.07 -14.08
C TYR A 217 -3.23 15.30 -13.34
N ARG A 218 -4.29 15.92 -13.87
CA ARG A 218 -4.96 17.07 -13.23
C ARG A 218 -5.48 16.70 -11.84
N PHE A 219 -6.05 15.51 -11.70
CA PHE A 219 -6.53 15.02 -10.42
C PHE A 219 -5.39 14.84 -9.39
N VAL A 220 -4.23 14.32 -9.81
CA VAL A 220 -3.04 14.19 -8.95
C VAL A 220 -2.54 15.57 -8.48
N LEU A 221 -2.52 16.57 -9.38
CA LEU A 221 -2.18 17.94 -8.99
C LEU A 221 -3.22 18.53 -8.01
N GLN A 222 -4.50 18.23 -8.22
CA GLN A 222 -5.55 18.65 -7.28
C GLN A 222 -5.37 18.02 -5.90
N LEU A 223 -4.99 16.74 -5.80
CA LEU A 223 -4.67 16.10 -4.53
C LEU A 223 -3.48 16.77 -3.82
N ALA A 224 -2.47 17.22 -4.58
CA ALA A 224 -1.35 18.00 -4.03
C ALA A 224 -1.82 19.33 -3.42
N LEU A 225 -2.72 20.03 -4.11
CA LEU A 225 -3.34 21.28 -3.63
C LEU A 225 -4.22 21.05 -2.41
N ASP A 226 -4.98 19.96 -2.40
CA ASP A 226 -5.82 19.52 -1.26
C ASP A 226 -4.98 19.17 -0.04
N GLY A 227 -3.71 18.86 -0.23
CA GLY A 227 -2.76 18.62 0.86
C GLY A 227 -2.44 17.18 1.15
N LEU A 228 -2.69 16.28 0.21
CA LEU A 228 -2.19 14.90 0.28
C LEU A 228 -0.70 14.88 0.61
N ASP A 229 -0.27 13.98 1.52
CA ASP A 229 1.12 13.94 1.95
C ASP A 229 2.03 13.26 0.92
N THR A 230 1.59 12.11 0.41
CA THR A 230 2.39 11.33 -0.54
C THR A 230 1.51 10.67 -1.60
N VAL A 231 2.07 10.46 -2.79
CA VAL A 231 1.44 9.73 -3.88
C VAL A 231 2.35 8.63 -4.40
N ALA A 232 1.79 7.46 -4.69
CA ALA A 232 2.41 6.46 -5.53
C ALA A 232 1.73 6.48 -6.91
N VAL A 233 2.53 6.55 -7.96
CA VAL A 233 2.06 6.39 -9.33
C VAL A 233 2.67 5.11 -9.86
N MET A 234 1.84 4.14 -10.21
CA MET A 234 2.25 2.83 -10.68
C MET A 234 1.88 2.66 -12.15
N VAL A 235 2.70 1.96 -12.90
CA VAL A 235 2.32 1.53 -14.25
C VAL A 235 1.51 0.25 -14.13
N PHE A 236 0.44 0.16 -14.91
CA PHE A 236 -0.44 -1.00 -14.92
C PHE A 236 0.34 -2.29 -15.23
N ALA A 237 0.15 -3.29 -14.40
CA ALA A 237 0.63 -4.65 -14.59
C ALA A 237 -0.55 -5.63 -14.38
N PRO A 238 -0.82 -6.53 -15.31
CA PRO A 238 -1.94 -7.47 -15.20
C PRO A 238 -1.59 -8.58 -14.21
N TYR A 239 -2.32 -8.65 -13.11
CA TYR A 239 -2.15 -9.71 -12.12
C TYR A 239 -2.94 -10.97 -12.50
N PRO A 240 -2.35 -12.18 -12.41
CA PRO A 240 -3.06 -13.43 -12.61
C PRO A 240 -4.32 -13.51 -11.73
N GLY A 241 -5.43 -13.95 -12.31
CA GLY A 241 -6.71 -14.00 -11.63
C GLY A 241 -7.51 -12.68 -11.66
N SER A 242 -7.04 -11.66 -12.36
CA SER A 242 -7.82 -10.47 -12.68
C SER A 242 -8.47 -10.60 -14.06
N GLU A 243 -9.61 -9.93 -14.26
CA GLU A 243 -10.32 -9.90 -15.55
C GLU A 243 -9.43 -9.33 -16.68
N GLU A 244 -8.68 -8.27 -16.37
CA GLU A 244 -7.73 -7.67 -17.32
C GLU A 244 -6.61 -8.65 -17.72
N TYR A 245 -6.12 -9.45 -16.78
CA TYR A 245 -5.13 -10.48 -17.08
C TYR A 245 -5.70 -11.54 -18.00
N ASP A 246 -6.88 -12.08 -17.71
CA ASP A 246 -7.50 -13.13 -18.52
C ASP A 246 -7.76 -12.62 -19.94
N ARG A 247 -8.29 -11.41 -20.10
CA ARG A 247 -8.49 -10.76 -21.39
C ARG A 247 -7.20 -10.59 -22.19
N LEU A 248 -6.13 -10.12 -21.54
CA LEU A 248 -4.84 -9.91 -22.21
C LEU A 248 -4.16 -11.24 -22.56
N ARG A 249 -4.35 -12.27 -21.75
CA ARG A 249 -3.86 -13.62 -22.01
C ARG A 249 -4.55 -14.22 -23.24
N GLU A 250 -5.87 -14.10 -23.35
CA GLU A 250 -6.64 -14.54 -24.53
C GLU A 250 -6.19 -13.82 -25.80
N GLN A 251 -5.76 -12.57 -25.70
CA GLN A 251 -5.19 -11.80 -26.81
C GLN A 251 -3.72 -12.14 -27.10
N GLY A 252 -3.11 -13.10 -26.41
CA GLY A 252 -1.71 -13.49 -26.57
C GLY A 252 -0.70 -12.43 -26.12
N LYS A 253 -1.12 -11.43 -25.32
CA LYS A 253 -0.26 -10.31 -24.87
C LYS A 253 0.52 -10.59 -23.59
N ILE A 254 0.21 -11.68 -22.89
CA ILE A 254 0.92 -12.08 -21.67
C ILE A 254 2.03 -13.07 -22.02
N ILE A 255 3.25 -12.70 -21.68
CA ILE A 255 4.41 -13.57 -21.78
C ILE A 255 4.95 -13.78 -20.36
N HIS A 256 4.89 -15.01 -19.88
CA HIS A 256 5.35 -15.38 -18.55
C HIS A 256 6.88 -15.60 -18.57
N ASP A 257 7.63 -14.53 -18.54
CA ASP A 257 9.08 -14.51 -18.38
C ASP A 257 9.45 -13.84 -17.03
N GLU A 258 10.72 -13.87 -16.68
CA GLU A 258 11.20 -13.21 -15.46
C GLU A 258 10.84 -11.73 -15.43
N ARG A 259 10.90 -11.04 -16.57
CA ARG A 259 10.55 -9.62 -16.67
C ARG A 259 9.09 -9.36 -16.33
N TYR A 260 8.18 -10.26 -16.71
CA TYR A 260 6.76 -10.18 -16.32
C TYR A 260 6.61 -10.26 -14.80
N PHE A 261 7.25 -11.25 -14.17
CA PHE A 261 7.16 -11.42 -12.73
C PHE A 261 7.80 -10.27 -11.98
N TYR A 262 8.97 -9.80 -12.41
CA TYR A 262 9.61 -8.62 -11.81
C TYR A 262 8.77 -7.35 -11.97
N SER A 263 8.16 -7.10 -13.12
CA SER A 263 7.30 -5.93 -13.35
C SER A 263 6.06 -5.95 -12.47
N SER A 264 5.55 -7.14 -12.12
CA SER A 264 4.39 -7.31 -11.25
C SER A 264 4.71 -7.11 -9.77
N LEU A 265 5.96 -7.36 -9.36
CA LEU A 265 6.39 -7.27 -7.96
C LEU A 265 7.07 -5.93 -7.64
N LEU A 266 7.78 -5.34 -8.60
CA LEU A 266 8.60 -4.15 -8.39
C LEU A 266 7.85 -2.92 -8.89
N ARG A 267 7.58 -2.01 -7.99
CA ARG A 267 7.01 -0.68 -8.27
C ARG A 267 7.98 0.26 -9.00
N SER A 268 9.08 -0.25 -9.55
CA SER A 268 10.11 0.58 -10.17
C SER A 268 9.88 0.72 -11.68
N ALA A 269 9.99 1.95 -12.17
CA ALA A 269 9.86 2.32 -13.58
C ALA A 269 10.76 1.52 -14.53
N GLY A 270 11.95 1.09 -14.08
CA GLY A 270 12.92 0.38 -14.93
C GLY A 270 12.59 -1.08 -15.22
N ALA A 271 11.71 -1.71 -14.44
CA ALA A 271 11.33 -3.12 -14.60
C ALA A 271 9.99 -3.31 -15.34
N THR A 272 9.29 -2.23 -15.66
CA THR A 272 7.95 -2.29 -16.22
C THR A 272 7.95 -2.76 -17.66
N ARG A 273 7.07 -3.71 -17.99
CA ARG A 273 6.72 -4.06 -19.36
C ARG A 273 5.43 -3.32 -19.71
N SER A 274 5.46 -2.49 -20.77
CA SER A 274 4.22 -1.90 -21.27
C SER A 274 3.39 -2.94 -22.03
N ILE A 275 2.12 -3.02 -21.67
CA ILE A 275 1.10 -3.78 -22.42
C ILE A 275 0.18 -2.79 -23.15
N HIS A 276 0.45 -1.52 -23.01
CA HIS A 276 -0.30 -0.46 -23.63
C HIS A 276 -0.06 -0.43 -25.15
N PRO A 277 -1.11 -0.26 -25.99
CA PRO A 277 -0.96 -0.30 -27.45
C PRO A 277 -0.22 0.91 -28.05
N ARG A 278 -0.15 2.04 -27.31
CA ARG A 278 0.44 3.30 -27.80
C ARG A 278 1.73 3.69 -27.09
N TRP A 279 1.87 3.38 -25.80
CA TRP A 279 3.00 3.84 -24.99
C TRP A 279 3.95 2.71 -24.66
N SER A 280 5.22 2.93 -24.94
CA SER A 280 6.31 2.06 -24.54
C SER A 280 6.53 2.09 -23.01
N ALA A 281 7.30 1.15 -22.52
CA ALA A 281 7.67 1.11 -21.10
C ALA A 281 8.45 2.38 -20.67
N SER A 282 9.32 2.90 -21.55
CA SER A 282 10.09 4.13 -21.29
C SER A 282 9.21 5.38 -21.25
N GLU A 283 8.21 5.48 -22.13
CA GLU A 283 7.25 6.59 -22.10
C GLU A 283 6.38 6.56 -20.84
N LEU A 284 5.90 5.38 -20.44
CA LEU A 284 5.15 5.25 -19.19
C LEU A 284 6.01 5.56 -17.97
N ALA A 285 7.28 5.17 -17.99
CA ALA A 285 8.23 5.52 -16.93
C ALA A 285 8.49 7.04 -16.88
N ALA A 286 8.62 7.70 -18.02
CA ALA A 286 8.77 9.16 -18.11
C ALA A 286 7.50 9.87 -17.60
N LEU A 287 6.30 9.39 -17.97
CA LEU A 287 5.04 9.89 -17.45
C LEU A 287 4.94 9.71 -15.93
N GLN A 288 5.26 8.51 -15.42
CA GLN A 288 5.29 8.26 -13.98
C GLN A 288 6.18 9.29 -13.25
N LEU A 289 7.37 9.53 -13.76
CA LEU A 289 8.30 10.51 -13.19
C LEU A 289 7.71 11.92 -13.26
N ALA A 290 7.11 12.31 -14.39
CA ALA A 290 6.47 13.60 -14.54
C ALA A 290 5.33 13.82 -13.52
N PHE A 291 4.48 12.81 -13.31
CA PHE A 291 3.44 12.85 -12.28
C PHE A 291 4.03 13.08 -10.88
N LEU A 292 5.06 12.32 -10.54
CA LEU A 292 5.71 12.41 -9.21
C LEU A 292 6.38 13.77 -9.01
N LEU A 293 7.19 14.25 -9.97
CA LEU A 293 7.88 15.53 -9.88
C LEU A 293 6.88 16.68 -9.77
N SER A 294 5.81 16.65 -10.56
CA SER A 294 4.78 17.70 -10.54
C SER A 294 4.00 17.70 -9.22
N PHE A 295 3.62 16.50 -8.72
CA PHE A 295 2.95 16.38 -7.43
C PHE A 295 3.79 16.95 -6.31
N TYR A 296 5.03 16.45 -6.14
CA TYR A 296 5.89 16.87 -5.03
C TYR A 296 6.36 18.32 -5.18
N GLY A 297 6.65 18.77 -6.42
CA GLY A 297 6.97 20.17 -6.70
C GLY A 297 5.85 21.11 -6.24
N LEU A 298 4.61 20.80 -6.62
CA LEU A 298 3.44 21.60 -6.24
C LEU A 298 3.12 21.50 -4.74
N ALA A 299 3.18 20.29 -4.17
CA ALA A 299 2.90 20.06 -2.75
C ALA A 299 3.87 20.83 -1.84
N TYR A 300 5.16 20.83 -2.16
CA TYR A 300 6.18 21.55 -1.39
C TYR A 300 6.19 23.05 -1.68
N ALA A 301 5.93 23.48 -2.92
CA ALA A 301 5.76 24.91 -3.22
C ALA A 301 4.58 25.52 -2.44
N ARG A 302 3.47 24.78 -2.34
CA ARG A 302 2.27 25.21 -1.60
C ARG A 302 2.46 25.20 -0.08
N ARG A 303 3.29 24.27 0.44
CA ARG A 303 3.52 24.07 1.87
C ARG A 303 5.03 23.89 2.16
N PRO A 304 5.85 24.92 2.02
CA PRO A 304 7.33 24.81 2.13
C PRO A 304 7.78 24.30 3.51
N GLY A 305 7.02 24.54 4.56
CA GLY A 305 7.29 23.99 5.89
C GLY A 305 7.30 22.45 5.95
N ARG A 306 6.62 21.77 5.03
CA ARG A 306 6.67 20.29 4.94
C ARG A 306 8.05 19.78 4.55
N LEU A 307 8.73 20.45 3.63
CA LEU A 307 10.08 20.07 3.23
C LEU A 307 11.05 20.13 4.43
N ALA A 308 10.95 21.20 5.22
CA ALA A 308 11.71 21.33 6.46
C ALA A 308 11.35 20.27 7.51
N GLN A 309 10.07 19.86 7.59
CA GLN A 309 9.62 18.79 8.48
C GLN A 309 10.18 17.43 8.04
N VAL A 310 10.10 17.09 6.75
CA VAL A 310 10.69 15.87 6.18
C VAL A 310 12.20 15.84 6.48
N GLY A 311 12.93 16.90 6.20
CA GLY A 311 14.37 16.98 6.51
C GLY A 311 14.67 16.73 7.99
N ARG A 312 13.93 17.38 8.90
CA ARG A 312 14.09 17.17 10.37
C ARG A 312 13.78 15.73 10.80
N ARG A 313 12.75 15.11 10.24
CA ARG A 313 12.38 13.72 10.56
C ARG A 313 13.45 12.74 10.09
N VAL A 314 13.91 12.89 8.85
CA VAL A 314 14.98 12.04 8.29
C VAL A 314 16.28 12.17 9.12
N LEU A 315 16.67 13.40 9.49
CA LEU A 315 17.84 13.62 10.34
C LEU A 315 17.67 13.06 11.76
N ALA A 316 16.44 13.05 12.27
CA ALA A 316 16.13 12.47 13.59
C ALA A 316 15.88 10.94 13.54
N GLY A 317 16.05 10.27 12.38
CA GLY A 317 15.76 8.86 12.19
C GLY A 317 14.28 8.50 12.35
N ARG A 318 13.37 9.46 12.18
CA ARG A 318 11.91 9.25 12.31
C ARG A 318 11.25 9.16 10.94
N GLN A 319 10.28 8.29 10.83
CA GLN A 319 9.50 8.11 9.61
C GLN A 319 8.01 8.25 9.94
N GLU A 320 7.35 9.20 9.26
CA GLU A 320 5.91 9.46 9.40
C GLU A 320 5.17 9.29 8.07
N SER A 321 5.92 9.35 6.97
CA SER A 321 5.39 9.25 5.62
C SER A 321 6.27 8.37 4.74
N VAL A 322 5.70 7.88 3.64
CA VAL A 322 6.45 7.13 2.60
C VAL A 322 7.63 7.94 2.04
N MET A 323 7.53 9.29 2.02
CA MET A 323 8.64 10.14 1.58
C MET A 323 9.79 10.12 2.59
N ASP A 324 9.50 10.18 3.90
CA ASP A 324 10.53 10.09 4.94
C ASP A 324 11.28 8.76 4.83
N GLN A 325 10.54 7.65 4.64
CA GLN A 325 11.10 6.31 4.44
C GLN A 325 11.98 6.24 3.19
N PHE A 326 11.51 6.76 2.06
CA PHE A 326 12.26 6.78 0.81
C PHE A 326 13.58 7.54 0.97
N LEU A 327 13.55 8.74 1.54
CA LEU A 327 14.74 9.57 1.73
C LEU A 327 15.71 8.97 2.74
N SER A 328 15.21 8.40 3.86
CA SER A 328 16.06 7.70 4.84
C SER A 328 16.78 6.51 4.21
N THR A 329 16.06 5.71 3.42
CA THR A 329 16.63 4.56 2.70
C THR A 329 17.70 5.00 1.69
N LYS A 330 17.43 6.07 0.91
CA LYS A 330 18.38 6.61 -0.06
C LYS A 330 19.62 7.18 0.60
N LEU A 331 19.45 7.89 1.69
CA LEU A 331 20.56 8.44 2.46
C LEU A 331 21.44 7.32 3.04
N ALA A 332 20.85 6.27 3.61
CA ALA A 332 21.57 5.11 4.12
C ALA A 332 22.36 4.39 3.01
N GLN A 333 21.77 4.23 1.80
CA GLN A 333 22.45 3.65 0.65
C GLN A 333 23.66 4.48 0.20
N ILE A 334 23.53 5.81 0.16
CA ILE A 334 24.63 6.73 -0.20
C ILE A 334 25.73 6.66 0.85
N MET A 335 25.39 6.75 2.13
CA MET A 335 26.36 6.68 3.23
C MET A 335 27.05 5.32 3.32
N GLY A 336 26.33 4.20 3.14
CA GLY A 336 26.88 2.86 3.10
C GLY A 336 27.80 2.64 1.90
N GLY A 337 27.46 3.18 0.73
CA GLY A 337 28.34 3.18 -0.47
C GLY A 337 29.61 4.00 -0.28
N VAL A 338 29.52 5.14 0.41
CA VAL A 338 30.68 5.98 0.72
C VAL A 338 31.60 5.28 1.74
N MET A 339 31.04 4.67 2.78
CA MET A 339 31.84 3.92 3.77
C MET A 339 32.50 2.66 3.16
N GLY A 340 31.78 1.92 2.32
CA GLY A 340 32.33 0.76 1.59
C GLY A 340 33.47 1.17 0.63
N GLY A 341 33.32 2.30 -0.05
CA GLY A 341 34.38 2.88 -0.90
C GLY A 341 35.62 3.34 -0.13
N VAL A 342 35.43 3.91 1.04
CA VAL A 342 36.55 4.36 1.91
C VAL A 342 37.26 3.17 2.53
N MET A 343 36.59 2.13 2.99
CA MET A 343 37.21 0.90 3.52
C MET A 343 37.92 0.10 2.43
N GLY A 344 37.35 -0.03 1.23
CA GLY A 344 37.99 -0.66 0.08
C GLY A 344 39.27 0.07 -0.38
N GLY A 345 39.29 1.40 -0.26
CA GLY A 345 40.47 2.24 -0.57
C GLY A 345 41.59 2.17 0.47
N VAL A 346 41.27 1.84 1.71
CA VAL A 346 42.27 1.70 2.80
C VAL A 346 42.90 0.29 2.77
N MET A 347 42.13 -0.76 2.50
CA MET A 347 42.70 -2.12 2.37
C MET A 347 43.53 -2.36 1.10
N GLY A 348 43.21 -1.66 0.00
CA GLY A 348 44.02 -1.76 -1.25
C GLY A 348 45.38 -1.05 -1.21
N ARG A 349 45.72 -0.29 -0.14
CA ARG A 349 47.04 0.35 0.01
C ARG A 349 48.01 -0.39 0.92
N THR A 350 47.57 -1.46 1.59
CA THR A 350 48.45 -2.26 2.47
C THR A 350 49.03 -3.50 1.83
N GLU A 351 48.61 -3.88 0.63
CA GLU A 351 49.16 -5.04 -0.10
C GLU A 351 50.21 -4.67 -1.18
N ALA A 352 50.54 -3.37 -1.32
CA ALA A 352 51.55 -2.95 -2.32
C ALA A 352 52.89 -2.55 -1.68
N ALA A 353 53.18 -2.96 -0.44
CA ALA A 353 54.45 -2.73 0.26
C ALA A 353 54.83 -3.95 1.10
N GLY A 354 55.05 -5.07 0.45
CA GLY A 354 55.53 -6.30 1.04
C GLY A 354 56.24 -7.14 -0.01
#